data_bcbcc7117c62b97142a0ed37ba334410
#
_entry.id   bcbcc7117c62b97142a0ed37ba334410
#
_cell.length_a   1.000
_cell.length_b   1.000
_cell.length_c   1.000
_cell.angle_alpha   90.00
_cell.angle_beta   90.00
_cell.angle_gamma   90.00
#
_symmetry.space_group_name_H-M   'P 1'
#
loop_
_entity.id
_entity.type
_entity.pdbx_description
1 polymer ?
#
loop_
_entity_poly.entity_id
_entity_poly.type
_entity_poly.pdbx_seq_one_letter_code
_entity_poly.pdbx_strand_id
1 'polypeptide(L)'
;ALGQGLTQDAARDLGLNVGTPVGAGLIDAHAGGLGTVGAAGPSQGAQSRMAYVFGTSACTMSSSDNEAFVPGVWGPYYSAMVPGLWLSEGGQSAAGEAIAQLVRFHPAYAETLAKAAEAGQHLLEYLLEHIADVVDQPSDAMLLAKDKIVVPEFLGNRAPFADPSAKAIISGLDADVSTESLIGLYVAGITGLGYGLRQILKVQTVAGIDPKLVVISGGAGEHPIVKQLLADAAGIPIAEPSAAEPVLLGSAMLGAVASGVKQSVQQAMTDMSSLGRVYAPSSGDIAQRHLLRFQA
;
A
#
# COMPACT_ATOMS: atom_id res chain seq x y z
N ALA A 1 22.81 -7.90 16.56
CA ALA A 1 23.04 -6.78 17.47
C ALA A 1 24.20 -5.90 16.98
N LEU A 2 24.12 -4.61 17.26
CA LEU A 2 25.17 -3.65 16.96
C LEU A 2 26.19 -3.63 18.10
N GLY A 3 27.48 -3.86 17.80
CA GLY A 3 28.61 -3.79 18.73
C GLY A 3 28.37 -4.58 20.02
N GLN A 4 28.65 -3.95 21.16
CA GLN A 4 28.46 -4.50 22.50
C GLN A 4 27.14 -4.05 23.14
N GLY A 5 26.20 -3.49 22.38
CA GLY A 5 24.98 -2.88 22.90
C GLY A 5 25.18 -1.42 23.35
N LEU A 6 24.27 -0.91 24.21
CA LEU A 6 24.32 0.47 24.68
C LEU A 6 25.60 0.79 25.43
N THR A 7 26.21 1.93 25.09
CA THR A 7 27.32 2.51 25.86
C THR A 7 26.81 3.01 27.21
N GLN A 8 27.76 3.32 28.13
CA GLN A 8 27.41 3.86 29.45
C GLN A 8 26.61 5.17 29.36
N ASP A 9 26.99 6.07 28.47
CA ASP A 9 26.30 7.35 28.30
C ASP A 9 24.91 7.16 27.72
N ALA A 10 24.77 6.37 26.64
CA ALA A 10 23.46 6.08 26.05
C ALA A 10 22.53 5.34 27.02
N ALA A 11 23.06 4.40 27.80
CA ALA A 11 22.27 3.67 28.79
C ALA A 11 21.75 4.62 29.89
N ARG A 12 22.61 5.53 30.40
CA ARG A 12 22.23 6.55 31.38
C ARG A 12 21.13 7.47 30.83
N ASP A 13 21.31 7.99 29.61
CA ASP A 13 20.38 8.96 28.99
C ASP A 13 19.02 8.34 28.66
N LEU A 14 18.99 7.04 28.38
CA LEU A 14 17.77 6.27 28.08
C LEU A 14 17.15 5.58 29.31
N GLY A 15 17.81 5.62 30.48
CA GLY A 15 17.35 4.92 31.69
C GLY A 15 17.40 3.39 31.55
N LEU A 16 18.35 2.86 30.73
CA LEU A 16 18.52 1.44 30.44
C LEU A 16 19.85 0.92 31.00
N ASN A 17 20.06 -0.40 30.93
CA ASN A 17 21.31 -1.01 31.35
C ASN A 17 22.40 -0.89 30.27
N VAL A 18 23.66 -0.70 30.70
CA VAL A 18 24.82 -0.79 29.81
C VAL A 18 24.84 -2.19 29.15
N GLY A 19 25.13 -2.23 27.86
CA GLY A 19 25.15 -3.48 27.10
C GLY A 19 23.78 -3.98 26.66
N THR A 20 22.69 -3.22 26.91
CA THR A 20 21.39 -3.55 26.33
C THR A 20 21.53 -3.70 24.80
N PRO A 21 21.13 -4.85 24.23
CA PRO A 21 21.31 -5.13 22.80
C PRO A 21 20.59 -4.12 21.92
N VAL A 22 21.27 -3.65 20.87
CA VAL A 22 20.72 -2.71 19.88
C VAL A 22 20.62 -3.42 18.54
N GLY A 23 19.42 -3.45 17.94
CA GLY A 23 19.21 -3.93 16.58
C GLY A 23 19.75 -2.94 15.55
N ALA A 24 20.20 -3.43 14.39
CA ALA A 24 20.38 -2.59 13.22
C ALA A 24 19.00 -2.08 12.77
N GLY A 25 18.88 -0.78 12.55
CA GLY A 25 17.64 -0.18 12.02
C GLY A 25 17.47 -0.43 10.53
N LEU A 26 16.26 -0.26 10.07
CA LEU A 26 15.87 -0.18 8.65
C LEU A 26 15.21 1.17 8.39
N ILE A 27 15.08 1.54 7.13
CA ILE A 27 14.18 2.63 6.75
C ILE A 27 12.74 2.21 7.09
N ASP A 28 11.87 3.17 7.35
CA ASP A 28 10.50 2.97 7.83
C ASP A 28 9.69 2.01 6.95
N ALA A 29 9.73 2.19 5.62
CA ALA A 29 9.02 1.32 4.68
C ALA A 29 9.49 -0.15 4.79
N HIS A 30 10.82 -0.40 4.90
CA HIS A 30 11.36 -1.76 5.05
C HIS A 30 11.02 -2.36 6.43
N ALA A 31 11.02 -1.57 7.49
CA ALA A 31 10.56 -2.00 8.80
C ALA A 31 9.07 -2.38 8.75
N GLY A 32 8.24 -1.56 8.09
CA GLY A 32 6.83 -1.88 7.82
C GLY A 32 6.66 -3.15 7.00
N GLY A 33 7.52 -3.36 6.00
CA GLY A 33 7.57 -4.61 5.22
C GLY A 33 7.82 -5.83 6.11
N LEU A 34 8.81 -5.77 7.02
CA LEU A 34 9.06 -6.84 8.00
C LEU A 34 7.83 -7.12 8.85
N GLY A 35 7.14 -6.07 9.33
CA GLY A 35 5.96 -6.17 10.17
C GLY A 35 4.73 -6.78 9.48
N THR A 36 4.77 -6.99 8.16
CA THR A 36 3.61 -7.40 7.37
C THR A 36 3.80 -8.70 6.60
N VAL A 37 4.85 -8.81 5.75
CA VAL A 37 4.93 -9.90 4.77
C VAL A 37 5.28 -11.27 5.34
N GLY A 38 5.86 -11.35 6.52
CA GLY A 38 6.23 -12.62 7.16
C GLY A 38 5.14 -13.27 8.00
N ALA A 39 3.99 -12.63 8.16
CA ALA A 39 2.89 -13.12 8.99
C ALA A 39 2.47 -14.55 8.62
N ALA A 40 2.08 -15.36 9.60
CA ALA A 40 1.47 -16.67 9.34
C ALA A 40 0.15 -16.51 8.58
N GLY A 41 -0.24 -17.51 7.78
CA GLY A 41 -1.52 -17.53 7.06
C GLY A 41 -1.40 -17.78 5.57
N PRO A 42 -2.43 -17.42 4.77
CA PRO A 42 -2.48 -17.65 3.33
C PRO A 42 -1.25 -17.06 2.62
N SER A 43 -0.76 -17.78 1.62
CA SER A 43 0.46 -17.40 0.88
C SER A 43 1.61 -17.07 1.84
N GLN A 44 1.93 -17.99 2.75
CA GLN A 44 2.97 -17.82 3.75
C GLN A 44 4.36 -17.67 3.10
N GLY A 45 5.18 -16.81 3.71
CA GLY A 45 6.53 -16.51 3.25
C GLY A 45 6.63 -15.15 2.57
N ALA A 46 7.74 -14.46 2.85
CA ALA A 46 7.97 -13.11 2.33
C ALA A 46 8.02 -13.06 0.79
N GLN A 47 8.41 -14.16 0.13
CA GLN A 47 8.51 -14.24 -1.34
C GLN A 47 7.14 -14.28 -2.03
N SER A 48 6.10 -14.78 -1.33
CA SER A 48 4.74 -14.87 -1.88
C SER A 48 3.89 -13.65 -1.60
N ARG A 49 4.45 -12.63 -0.95
CA ARG A 49 3.74 -11.42 -0.54
C ARG A 49 4.47 -10.17 -0.96
N MET A 50 3.69 -9.16 -1.33
CA MET A 50 4.18 -7.80 -1.54
C MET A 50 3.72 -6.93 -0.37
N ALA A 51 4.63 -6.22 0.28
CA ALA A 51 4.24 -5.12 1.16
C ALA A 51 3.86 -3.90 0.30
N TYR A 52 2.73 -3.26 0.63
CA TYR A 52 2.24 -2.06 -0.02
C TYR A 52 1.95 -0.99 1.03
N VAL A 53 2.91 -0.08 1.22
CA VAL A 53 2.76 1.04 2.14
C VAL A 53 2.05 2.16 1.41
N PHE A 54 0.77 2.37 1.72
CA PHE A 54 -0.14 3.28 1.03
C PHE A 54 -0.42 4.51 1.88
N GLY A 55 0.39 5.55 1.70
CA GLY A 55 0.31 6.83 2.38
C GLY A 55 0.15 8.00 1.40
N THR A 56 0.85 9.09 1.64
CA THR A 56 0.95 10.26 0.73
C THR A 56 1.45 9.83 -0.64
N SER A 57 2.52 9.04 -0.68
CA SER A 57 2.96 8.22 -1.80
C SER A 57 2.71 6.74 -1.51
N ALA A 58 3.02 5.85 -2.44
CA ALA A 58 2.97 4.42 -2.18
C ALA A 58 4.32 3.77 -2.47
N CYS A 59 4.72 2.82 -1.61
CA CYS A 59 5.88 1.96 -1.80
C CYS A 59 5.44 0.51 -1.90
N THR A 60 5.96 -0.22 -2.90
CA THR A 60 5.79 -1.67 -3.05
C THR A 60 7.11 -2.36 -2.81
N MET A 61 7.12 -3.42 -2.02
CA MET A 61 8.31 -4.18 -1.69
C MET A 61 8.03 -5.67 -1.83
N SER A 62 8.73 -6.30 -2.75
CA SER A 62 8.65 -7.74 -3.01
C SER A 62 10.00 -8.40 -2.77
N SER A 63 9.98 -9.56 -2.13
CA SER A 63 11.18 -10.35 -1.88
C SER A 63 11.25 -11.56 -2.81
N SER A 64 12.45 -11.98 -3.20
CA SER A 64 12.69 -13.17 -4.01
C SER A 64 13.94 -13.92 -3.55
N ASP A 65 13.97 -15.24 -3.80
CA ASP A 65 15.14 -16.07 -3.49
C ASP A 65 16.30 -15.80 -4.45
N ASN A 66 15.99 -15.44 -5.69
CA ASN A 66 16.96 -15.20 -6.74
C ASN A 66 17.00 -13.71 -7.12
N GLU A 67 18.16 -13.27 -7.58
CA GLU A 67 18.33 -11.96 -8.19
C GLU A 67 17.43 -11.81 -9.41
N ALA A 68 16.64 -10.73 -9.43
CA ALA A 68 15.73 -10.44 -10.56
C ALA A 68 15.76 -8.94 -10.88
N PHE A 69 16.23 -8.60 -12.07
CA PHE A 69 16.21 -7.24 -12.59
C PHE A 69 14.86 -6.96 -13.24
N VAL A 70 14.11 -6.03 -12.65
CA VAL A 70 12.79 -5.60 -13.15
C VAL A 70 12.92 -4.19 -13.71
N PRO A 71 12.76 -3.99 -15.03
CA PRO A 71 12.82 -2.65 -15.60
C PRO A 71 11.89 -1.66 -14.91
N GLY A 72 12.40 -0.47 -14.56
CA GLY A 72 11.64 0.58 -13.90
C GLY A 72 11.31 0.31 -12.42
N VAL A 73 11.83 -0.75 -11.84
CA VAL A 73 11.72 -1.08 -10.41
C VAL A 73 13.11 -1.07 -9.80
N TRP A 74 13.27 -0.50 -8.61
CA TRP A 74 14.55 -0.42 -7.93
C TRP A 74 14.97 -1.76 -7.35
N GLY A 75 16.26 -2.02 -7.35
CA GLY A 75 16.85 -3.28 -6.94
C GLY A 75 17.43 -4.05 -8.15
N PRO A 76 17.73 -5.33 -7.98
CA PRO A 76 17.57 -6.12 -6.74
C PRO A 76 18.58 -5.75 -5.64
N TYR A 77 18.13 -5.63 -4.39
CA TYR A 77 18.97 -5.33 -3.23
C TYR A 77 19.06 -6.55 -2.30
N TYR A 78 20.24 -7.13 -2.14
CA TYR A 78 20.39 -8.32 -1.32
C TYR A 78 20.33 -8.01 0.18
N SER A 79 19.49 -8.75 0.90
CA SER A 79 19.30 -8.62 2.36
C SER A 79 18.90 -7.21 2.84
N ALA A 80 18.30 -6.40 1.98
CA ALA A 80 17.95 -5.02 2.33
C ALA A 80 16.73 -4.91 3.25
N MET A 81 15.80 -5.86 3.17
CA MET A 81 14.63 -5.95 4.04
C MET A 81 14.63 -7.27 4.81
N VAL A 82 14.45 -8.39 4.14
CA VAL A 82 14.49 -9.72 4.74
C VAL A 82 15.87 -10.33 4.53
N PRO A 83 16.59 -10.71 5.60
CA PRO A 83 17.91 -11.31 5.46
C PRO A 83 17.90 -12.56 4.57
N GLY A 84 18.85 -12.63 3.64
CA GLY A 84 18.98 -13.75 2.71
C GLY A 84 18.09 -13.68 1.48
N LEU A 85 17.23 -12.67 1.36
CA LEU A 85 16.38 -12.45 0.18
C LEU A 85 16.79 -11.21 -0.60
N TRP A 86 16.47 -11.20 -1.88
CA TRP A 86 16.59 -10.05 -2.75
C TRP A 86 15.32 -9.20 -2.66
N LEU A 87 15.47 -7.89 -2.59
CA LEU A 87 14.39 -6.91 -2.54
C LEU A 87 14.25 -6.21 -3.89
N SER A 88 13.03 -6.18 -4.41
CA SER A 88 12.60 -5.29 -5.49
C SER A 88 11.63 -4.24 -4.92
N GLU A 89 11.97 -2.96 -5.10
CA GLU A 89 11.21 -1.84 -4.56
C GLU A 89 10.67 -0.96 -5.69
N GLY A 90 9.37 -0.71 -5.66
CA GLY A 90 8.67 0.17 -6.59
C GLY A 90 7.69 1.08 -5.86
N GLY A 91 6.65 1.48 -6.58
CA GLY A 91 5.57 2.26 -5.97
C GLY A 91 5.07 3.38 -6.88
N GLN A 92 4.30 4.29 -6.27
CA GLN A 92 3.68 5.41 -6.95
C GLN A 92 4.13 6.71 -6.30
N SER A 93 4.54 7.69 -7.11
CA SER A 93 5.09 8.98 -6.64
C SER A 93 4.09 9.76 -5.79
N ALA A 94 2.79 9.63 -6.12
CA ALA A 94 1.68 10.16 -5.35
C ALA A 94 0.60 9.08 -5.24
N ALA A 95 -0.01 8.92 -4.07
CA ALA A 95 -1.13 8.02 -3.80
C ALA A 95 -2.24 8.78 -3.06
N GLY A 96 -2.22 8.88 -1.75
CA GLY A 96 -3.18 9.70 -1.02
C GLY A 96 -3.16 11.18 -1.47
N GLU A 97 -1.97 11.73 -1.76
CA GLU A 97 -1.85 13.09 -2.30
C GLU A 97 -2.45 13.21 -3.72
N ALA A 98 -2.31 12.16 -4.56
CA ALA A 98 -2.94 12.17 -5.88
C ALA A 98 -4.47 12.23 -5.76
N ILE A 99 -5.06 11.49 -4.82
CA ILE A 99 -6.50 11.53 -4.56
C ILE A 99 -6.91 12.89 -4.00
N ALA A 100 -6.17 13.44 -3.03
CA ALA A 100 -6.44 14.75 -2.48
C ALA A 100 -6.40 15.85 -3.57
N GLN A 101 -5.42 15.78 -4.46
CA GLN A 101 -5.31 16.71 -5.59
C GLN A 101 -6.45 16.52 -6.60
N LEU A 102 -6.81 15.27 -6.91
CA LEU A 102 -7.87 14.94 -7.85
C LEU A 102 -9.22 15.51 -7.42
N VAL A 103 -9.60 15.32 -6.16
CA VAL A 103 -10.90 15.82 -5.67
C VAL A 103 -10.97 17.34 -5.62
N ARG A 104 -9.84 18.03 -5.42
CA ARG A 104 -9.74 19.50 -5.45
C ARG A 104 -10.07 20.10 -6.82
N PHE A 105 -9.89 19.37 -7.91
CA PHE A 105 -10.23 19.85 -9.25
C PHE A 105 -11.74 19.83 -9.53
N HIS A 106 -12.53 19.11 -8.73
CA HIS A 106 -13.96 19.00 -9.00
C HIS A 106 -14.73 20.24 -8.50
N PRO A 107 -15.68 20.78 -9.28
CA PRO A 107 -16.46 21.97 -8.88
C PRO A 107 -17.22 21.80 -7.56
N ALA A 108 -17.70 20.59 -7.23
CA ALA A 108 -18.37 20.30 -5.97
C ALA A 108 -17.43 20.29 -4.74
N TYR A 109 -16.11 20.39 -4.92
CA TYR A 109 -15.13 20.24 -3.82
C TYR A 109 -15.43 21.14 -2.63
N ALA A 110 -15.60 22.45 -2.86
CA ALA A 110 -15.75 23.42 -1.77
C ALA A 110 -17.05 23.21 -0.98
N GLU A 111 -18.15 22.92 -1.66
CA GLU A 111 -19.44 22.64 -1.03
C GLU A 111 -19.41 21.33 -0.25
N THR A 112 -18.85 20.28 -0.85
CA THR A 112 -18.74 18.97 -0.18
C THR A 112 -17.80 19.01 1.03
N LEU A 113 -16.72 19.79 0.95
CA LEU A 113 -15.81 20.01 2.09
C LEU A 113 -16.54 20.72 3.25
N ALA A 114 -17.38 21.71 2.95
CA ALA A 114 -18.19 22.40 3.96
C ALA A 114 -19.18 21.42 4.63
N LYS A 115 -19.89 20.59 3.84
CA LYS A 115 -20.80 19.55 4.36
C LYS A 115 -20.08 18.53 5.25
N ALA A 116 -18.90 18.08 4.84
CA ALA A 116 -18.06 17.18 5.66
C ALA A 116 -17.69 17.84 7.00
N ALA A 117 -17.27 19.11 6.97
CA ALA A 117 -16.94 19.86 8.19
C ALA A 117 -18.17 20.05 9.12
N GLU A 118 -19.35 20.31 8.57
CA GLU A 118 -20.60 20.38 9.33
C GLU A 118 -20.96 19.03 9.98
N ALA A 119 -20.63 17.92 9.32
CA ALA A 119 -20.76 16.56 9.86
C ALA A 119 -19.64 16.18 10.86
N GLY A 120 -18.63 17.03 11.05
CA GLY A 120 -17.48 16.75 11.92
C GLY A 120 -16.50 15.73 11.34
N GLN A 121 -16.46 15.57 10.03
CA GLN A 121 -15.69 14.54 9.31
C GLN A 121 -14.63 15.14 8.39
N HIS A 122 -13.61 14.35 8.08
CA HIS A 122 -12.71 14.65 6.97
C HIS A 122 -13.41 14.37 5.62
N LEU A 123 -13.09 15.17 4.59
CA LEU A 123 -13.73 15.05 3.28
C LEU A 123 -13.74 13.62 2.73
N LEU A 124 -12.60 12.93 2.75
CA LEU A 124 -12.51 11.58 2.18
C LEU A 124 -13.33 10.55 2.97
N GLU A 125 -13.41 10.70 4.28
CA GLU A 125 -14.28 9.89 5.15
C GLU A 125 -15.75 10.12 4.81
N TYR A 126 -16.16 11.39 4.70
CA TYR A 126 -17.50 11.78 4.27
C TYR A 126 -17.88 11.17 2.92
N LEU A 127 -16.98 11.21 1.91
CA LEU A 127 -17.22 10.58 0.61
C LEU A 127 -17.36 9.05 0.73
N LEU A 128 -16.54 8.41 1.57
CA LEU A 128 -16.58 6.96 1.76
C LEU A 128 -17.83 6.47 2.47
N GLU A 129 -18.37 7.24 3.43
CA GLU A 129 -19.66 6.96 4.05
C GLU A 129 -20.80 7.04 3.04
N HIS A 130 -20.81 8.09 2.20
CA HIS A 130 -21.80 8.21 1.13
C HIS A 130 -21.73 7.05 0.13
N ILE A 131 -20.53 6.56 -0.18
CA ILE A 131 -20.36 5.36 -1.01
C ILE A 131 -20.97 4.16 -0.30
N ALA A 132 -20.66 3.97 1.00
CA ALA A 132 -21.15 2.83 1.78
C ALA A 132 -22.67 2.79 1.88
N ASP A 133 -23.33 3.96 1.89
CA ASP A 133 -24.79 4.07 1.95
C ASP A 133 -25.51 3.69 0.65
N VAL A 134 -24.82 3.76 -0.51
CA VAL A 134 -25.45 3.56 -1.82
C VAL A 134 -25.03 2.28 -2.54
N VAL A 135 -24.07 1.51 -1.99
CA VAL A 135 -23.63 0.25 -2.60
C VAL A 135 -24.02 -0.95 -1.74
N ASP A 136 -24.50 -2.01 -2.38
CA ASP A 136 -24.83 -3.26 -1.70
C ASP A 136 -23.56 -4.04 -1.29
N GLN A 137 -22.54 -3.99 -2.15
CA GLN A 137 -21.25 -4.62 -1.92
C GLN A 137 -20.11 -3.63 -2.18
N PRO A 138 -19.01 -3.67 -1.42
CA PRO A 138 -17.89 -2.75 -1.62
C PRO A 138 -17.32 -2.72 -3.05
N SER A 139 -17.35 -3.85 -3.77
CA SER A 139 -16.92 -3.93 -5.17
C SER A 139 -17.82 -3.15 -6.14
N ASP A 140 -19.10 -2.96 -5.79
CA ASP A 140 -20.04 -2.20 -6.63
C ASP A 140 -19.70 -0.71 -6.66
N ALA A 141 -18.90 -0.23 -5.70
CA ALA A 141 -18.45 1.16 -5.68
C ALA A 141 -17.76 1.57 -7.00
N MET A 142 -17.11 0.65 -7.71
CA MET A 142 -16.51 0.94 -9.01
C MET A 142 -17.52 1.43 -10.06
N LEU A 143 -18.80 1.07 -9.93
CA LEU A 143 -19.86 1.50 -10.85
C LEU A 143 -20.14 3.00 -10.74
N LEU A 144 -19.87 3.61 -9.58
CA LEU A 144 -20.03 5.04 -9.35
C LEU A 144 -19.06 5.89 -10.19
N ALA A 145 -17.92 5.30 -10.60
CA ALA A 145 -16.99 5.98 -11.50
C ALA A 145 -17.59 6.24 -12.89
N LYS A 146 -18.67 5.51 -13.28
CA LYS A 146 -19.29 5.60 -14.60
C LYS A 146 -18.19 5.50 -15.70
N ASP A 147 -18.11 6.51 -16.58
CA ASP A 147 -17.14 6.58 -17.68
C ASP A 147 -15.81 7.25 -17.29
N LYS A 148 -15.68 7.73 -16.03
CA LYS A 148 -14.48 8.42 -15.58
C LYS A 148 -13.32 7.44 -15.41
N ILE A 149 -12.21 7.71 -16.07
CA ILE A 149 -10.94 6.96 -15.94
C ILE A 149 -9.86 7.95 -15.51
N VAL A 150 -9.04 7.55 -14.55
CA VAL A 150 -7.95 8.39 -14.01
C VAL A 150 -6.64 7.62 -14.07
N VAL A 151 -5.63 8.24 -14.66
CA VAL A 151 -4.22 7.87 -14.50
C VAL A 151 -3.62 8.88 -13.52
N PRO A 152 -3.35 8.52 -12.25
CA PRO A 152 -3.09 9.49 -11.18
C PRO A 152 -1.62 9.93 -11.08
N GLU A 153 -0.92 10.08 -12.20
CA GLU A 153 0.52 10.38 -12.27
C GLU A 153 0.82 11.90 -12.12
N PHE A 154 0.30 12.52 -11.04
CA PHE A 154 0.48 13.95 -10.79
C PHE A 154 1.93 14.34 -10.53
N LEU A 155 2.76 13.43 -10.02
CA LEU A 155 4.18 13.63 -9.70
C LEU A 155 5.11 12.72 -10.52
N GLY A 156 4.72 12.35 -11.73
CA GLY A 156 5.44 11.39 -12.56
C GLY A 156 5.18 9.94 -12.16
N ASN A 157 5.62 9.02 -13.01
CA ASN A 157 5.55 7.57 -12.76
C ASN A 157 6.84 7.08 -12.07
N ARG A 158 6.73 6.53 -10.87
CA ARG A 158 7.88 5.92 -10.16
C ARG A 158 8.18 4.54 -10.72
N ALA A 159 7.16 3.69 -10.81
CA ALA A 159 7.25 2.33 -11.33
C ALA A 159 5.94 1.97 -12.06
N PRO A 160 6.01 1.19 -13.16
CA PRO A 160 7.20 0.53 -13.71
C PRO A 160 7.95 1.33 -14.80
N PHE A 161 7.53 2.54 -15.14
CA PHE A 161 8.11 3.26 -16.27
C PHE A 161 9.30 4.15 -15.88
N ALA A 162 9.46 4.48 -14.60
CA ALA A 162 10.49 5.37 -14.07
C ALA A 162 10.56 6.72 -14.85
N ASP A 163 9.39 7.26 -15.21
CA ASP A 163 9.26 8.48 -16.01
C ASP A 163 8.79 9.65 -15.13
N PRO A 164 9.71 10.55 -14.71
CA PRO A 164 9.35 11.73 -13.92
C PRO A 164 8.56 12.78 -14.73
N SER A 165 8.51 12.65 -16.06
CA SER A 165 7.79 13.57 -16.94
C SER A 165 6.33 13.16 -17.17
N ALA A 166 5.93 11.94 -16.80
CA ALA A 166 4.56 11.47 -16.91
C ALA A 166 3.59 12.41 -16.20
N LYS A 167 2.39 12.53 -16.75
CA LYS A 167 1.34 13.43 -16.24
C LYS A 167 0.06 12.66 -16.00
N ALA A 168 -0.70 13.15 -15.01
CA ALA A 168 -2.03 12.64 -14.76
C ALA A 168 -2.96 12.86 -15.97
N ILE A 169 -3.84 11.87 -16.19
CA ILE A 169 -4.89 11.95 -17.21
C ILE A 169 -6.23 11.72 -16.52
N ILE A 170 -7.20 12.57 -16.82
CA ILE A 170 -8.59 12.41 -16.38
C ILE A 170 -9.43 12.37 -17.66
N SER A 171 -10.15 11.29 -17.86
CA SER A 171 -11.05 11.08 -19.02
C SER A 171 -12.48 10.85 -18.54
N GLY A 172 -13.46 11.11 -19.42
CA GLY A 172 -14.88 10.86 -19.15
C GLY A 172 -15.54 11.89 -18.24
N LEU A 173 -14.97 13.10 -18.12
CA LEU A 173 -15.65 14.21 -17.43
C LEU A 173 -16.85 14.70 -18.24
N ASP A 174 -17.92 15.03 -17.53
CA ASP A 174 -19.14 15.62 -18.04
C ASP A 174 -19.43 16.98 -17.36
N ALA A 175 -20.58 17.55 -17.60
CA ALA A 175 -21.00 18.82 -17.00
C ALA A 175 -21.67 18.66 -15.61
N ASP A 176 -21.73 17.45 -15.07
CA ASP A 176 -22.29 17.17 -13.75
C ASP A 176 -21.34 17.69 -12.65
N VAL A 177 -21.84 18.63 -11.86
CA VAL A 177 -21.10 19.28 -10.77
C VAL A 177 -21.62 18.85 -9.39
N SER A 178 -22.36 17.74 -9.31
CA SER A 178 -22.91 17.19 -8.07
C SER A 178 -21.86 16.54 -7.19
N THR A 179 -22.22 16.29 -5.93
CA THR A 179 -21.40 15.47 -5.00
C THR A 179 -21.24 14.04 -5.51
N GLU A 180 -22.26 13.48 -6.17
CA GLU A 180 -22.24 12.16 -6.79
C GLU A 180 -21.20 12.09 -7.92
N SER A 181 -21.06 13.15 -8.71
CA SER A 181 -20.01 13.25 -9.73
C SER A 181 -18.61 13.31 -9.11
N LEU A 182 -18.44 14.05 -7.99
CA LEU A 182 -17.19 14.07 -7.21
C LEU A 182 -16.86 12.68 -6.63
N ILE A 183 -17.84 11.97 -6.09
CA ILE A 183 -17.69 10.58 -5.64
C ILE A 183 -17.21 9.69 -6.79
N GLY A 184 -17.83 9.81 -7.96
CA GLY A 184 -17.42 9.07 -9.14
C GLY A 184 -15.96 9.33 -9.54
N LEU A 185 -15.50 10.58 -9.45
CA LEU A 185 -14.11 10.95 -9.70
C LEU A 185 -13.16 10.39 -8.64
N TYR A 186 -13.55 10.44 -7.37
CA TYR A 186 -12.81 9.83 -6.26
C TYR A 186 -12.61 8.31 -6.48
N VAL A 187 -13.69 7.59 -6.80
CA VAL A 187 -13.62 6.14 -7.08
C VAL A 187 -12.74 5.86 -8.30
N ALA A 188 -12.83 6.66 -9.37
CA ALA A 188 -11.97 6.53 -10.54
C ALA A 188 -10.49 6.73 -10.18
N GLY A 189 -10.18 7.64 -9.26
CA GLY A 189 -8.83 7.86 -8.74
C GLY A 189 -8.29 6.66 -7.97
N ILE A 190 -9.06 6.11 -7.03
CA ILE A 190 -8.66 4.91 -6.26
C ILE A 190 -8.45 3.71 -7.18
N THR A 191 -9.36 3.48 -8.14
CA THR A 191 -9.19 2.37 -9.10
C THR A 191 -7.99 2.60 -10.02
N GLY A 192 -7.69 3.85 -10.39
CA GLY A 192 -6.48 4.22 -11.14
C GLY A 192 -5.20 3.87 -10.39
N LEU A 193 -5.13 4.13 -9.07
CA LEU A 193 -4.02 3.68 -8.22
C LEU A 193 -3.91 2.15 -8.20
N GLY A 194 -5.04 1.44 -8.12
CA GLY A 194 -5.07 -0.02 -8.21
C GLY A 194 -4.56 -0.56 -9.57
N TYR A 195 -4.86 0.14 -10.67
CA TYR A 195 -4.33 -0.21 -11.99
C TYR A 195 -2.83 0.03 -12.08
N GLY A 196 -2.31 1.09 -11.46
CA GLY A 196 -0.87 1.30 -11.33
C GLY A 196 -0.18 0.17 -10.54
N LEU A 197 -0.78 -0.28 -9.43
CA LEU A 197 -0.31 -1.46 -8.69
C LEU A 197 -0.32 -2.72 -9.58
N ARG A 198 -1.38 -2.93 -10.39
CA ARG A 198 -1.46 -4.04 -11.35
C ARG A 198 -0.34 -4.00 -12.38
N GLN A 199 0.05 -2.83 -12.87
CA GLN A 199 1.18 -2.68 -13.79
C GLN A 199 2.49 -3.12 -13.14
N ILE A 200 2.74 -2.70 -11.89
CA ILE A 200 3.93 -3.09 -11.11
C ILE A 200 3.97 -4.61 -10.92
N LEU A 201 2.85 -5.21 -10.50
CA LEU A 201 2.73 -6.67 -10.35
C LEU A 201 3.03 -7.42 -11.65
N LYS A 202 2.50 -6.94 -12.78
CA LYS A 202 2.73 -7.57 -14.10
C LYS A 202 4.21 -7.60 -14.49
N VAL A 203 4.94 -6.50 -14.35
CA VAL A 203 6.37 -6.47 -14.71
C VAL A 203 7.21 -7.31 -13.76
N GLN A 204 6.85 -7.37 -12.49
CA GLN A 204 7.51 -8.25 -11.52
C GLN A 204 7.26 -9.73 -11.84
N THR A 205 6.01 -10.11 -12.16
CA THR A 205 5.68 -11.49 -12.55
C THR A 205 6.44 -11.94 -13.79
N VAL A 206 6.58 -11.08 -14.80
CA VAL A 206 7.40 -11.36 -15.99
C VAL A 206 8.87 -11.61 -15.62
N ALA A 207 9.39 -10.93 -14.61
CA ALA A 207 10.74 -11.10 -14.10
C ALA A 207 10.90 -12.26 -13.10
N GLY A 208 9.84 -13.04 -12.85
CA GLY A 208 9.86 -14.19 -11.93
C GLY A 208 9.57 -13.86 -10.47
N ILE A 209 9.16 -12.64 -10.15
CA ILE A 209 8.69 -12.24 -8.82
C ILE A 209 7.16 -12.25 -8.85
N ASP A 210 6.54 -13.25 -8.23
CA ASP A 210 5.11 -13.53 -8.39
C ASP A 210 4.39 -13.56 -7.02
N PRO A 211 4.16 -12.40 -6.40
CA PRO A 211 3.39 -12.33 -5.16
C PRO A 211 1.96 -12.81 -5.37
N LYS A 212 1.42 -13.53 -4.38
CA LYS A 212 0.06 -14.06 -4.36
C LYS A 212 -0.87 -13.28 -3.46
N LEU A 213 -0.30 -12.37 -2.69
CA LEU A 213 -1.01 -11.53 -1.73
C LEU A 213 -0.28 -10.20 -1.58
N VAL A 214 -1.03 -9.11 -1.58
CA VAL A 214 -0.52 -7.79 -1.19
C VAL A 214 -0.94 -7.53 0.25
N VAL A 215 0.01 -7.10 1.10
CA VAL A 215 -0.32 -6.67 2.46
C VAL A 215 -0.22 -5.15 2.51
N ILE A 216 -1.38 -4.50 2.63
CA ILE A 216 -1.49 -3.04 2.62
C ILE A 216 -1.37 -2.47 4.03
N SER A 217 -0.61 -1.39 4.17
CA SER A 217 -0.52 -0.59 5.40
C SER A 217 -0.45 0.90 5.04
N GLY A 218 -0.63 1.77 6.03
CA GLY A 218 -0.62 3.22 5.84
C GLY A 218 -2.01 3.84 5.75
N GLY A 219 -2.14 5.06 6.27
CA GLY A 219 -3.41 5.70 6.57
C GLY A 219 -4.36 5.93 5.39
N ALA A 220 -3.81 6.14 4.17
CA ALA A 220 -4.67 6.34 2.99
C ALA A 220 -5.41 5.05 2.56
N GLY A 221 -4.98 3.89 3.04
CA GLY A 221 -5.57 2.58 2.72
C GLY A 221 -6.43 1.97 3.82
N GLU A 222 -6.79 2.68 4.88
CA GLU A 222 -7.46 2.07 6.04
C GLU A 222 -8.91 1.66 5.78
N HIS A 223 -9.64 2.39 4.96
CA HIS A 223 -11.06 2.14 4.77
C HIS A 223 -11.33 0.85 3.96
N PRO A 224 -12.31 -0.01 4.37
CA PRO A 224 -12.61 -1.27 3.69
C PRO A 224 -12.96 -1.13 2.21
N ILE A 225 -13.70 -0.10 1.81
CA ILE A 225 -14.05 0.18 0.40
C ILE A 225 -12.79 0.47 -0.42
N VAL A 226 -11.83 1.22 0.12
CA VAL A 226 -10.56 1.51 -0.56
C VAL A 226 -9.78 0.21 -0.80
N LYS A 227 -9.66 -0.63 0.22
CA LYS A 227 -8.97 -1.94 0.13
C LYS A 227 -9.64 -2.85 -0.91
N GLN A 228 -10.97 -2.88 -0.93
CA GLN A 228 -11.71 -3.67 -1.92
C GLN A 228 -11.52 -3.13 -3.34
N LEU A 229 -11.66 -1.83 -3.56
CA LEU A 229 -11.43 -1.22 -4.88
C LEU A 229 -10.00 -1.45 -5.39
N LEU A 230 -9.00 -1.38 -4.50
CA LEU A 230 -7.61 -1.69 -4.85
C LEU A 230 -7.43 -3.18 -5.19
N ALA A 231 -8.05 -4.11 -4.43
CA ALA A 231 -7.99 -5.54 -4.71
C ALA A 231 -8.61 -5.87 -6.07
N ASP A 232 -9.79 -5.31 -6.35
CA ASP A 232 -10.51 -5.50 -7.61
C ASP A 232 -9.72 -4.95 -8.80
N ALA A 233 -9.22 -3.74 -8.70
CA ALA A 233 -8.46 -3.08 -9.77
C ALA A 233 -7.10 -3.77 -10.01
N ALA A 234 -6.38 -4.13 -8.94
CA ALA A 234 -5.11 -4.82 -9.05
C ALA A 234 -5.27 -6.30 -9.49
N GLY A 235 -6.43 -6.89 -9.23
CA GLY A 235 -6.72 -8.30 -9.57
C GLY A 235 -5.97 -9.30 -8.71
N ILE A 236 -5.64 -8.94 -7.47
CA ILE A 236 -4.92 -9.76 -6.48
C ILE A 236 -5.53 -9.55 -5.10
N PRO A 237 -5.57 -10.58 -4.23
CA PRO A 237 -6.01 -10.39 -2.86
C PRO A 237 -5.17 -9.34 -2.12
N ILE A 238 -5.84 -8.50 -1.34
CA ILE A 238 -5.21 -7.52 -0.45
C ILE A 238 -5.57 -7.87 1.00
N ALA A 239 -4.57 -7.99 1.87
CA ALA A 239 -4.76 -8.20 3.30
C ALA A 239 -4.33 -6.96 4.09
N GLU A 240 -4.96 -6.75 5.23
CA GLU A 240 -4.49 -5.81 6.24
C GLU A 240 -3.64 -6.54 7.29
N PRO A 241 -2.60 -5.92 7.86
CA PRO A 241 -1.93 -6.45 9.03
C PRO A 241 -2.86 -6.35 10.26
N SER A 242 -2.73 -7.29 11.21
CA SER A 242 -3.44 -7.16 12.50
C SER A 242 -2.82 -6.09 13.41
N ALA A 243 -1.55 -5.75 13.19
CA ALA A 243 -0.89 -4.69 13.94
C ALA A 243 -1.29 -3.33 13.39
N ALA A 244 -1.69 -2.42 14.27
CA ALA A 244 -1.99 -1.03 13.91
C ALA A 244 -0.76 -0.29 13.37
N GLU A 245 0.44 -0.62 13.92
CA GLU A 245 1.70 0.06 13.61
C GLU A 245 2.76 -0.95 13.09
N PRO A 246 2.68 -1.37 11.83
CA PRO A 246 3.61 -2.36 11.27
C PRO A 246 5.07 -1.93 11.27
N VAL A 247 5.36 -0.62 11.16
CA VAL A 247 6.72 -0.07 11.21
C VAL A 247 7.34 -0.27 12.60
N LEU A 248 6.56 0.02 13.64
CA LEU A 248 7.00 -0.19 15.02
C LEU A 248 7.16 -1.68 15.31
N LEU A 249 6.24 -2.52 14.81
CA LEU A 249 6.33 -3.97 14.93
C LEU A 249 7.60 -4.53 14.29
N GLY A 250 7.91 -4.12 13.05
CA GLY A 250 9.13 -4.53 12.36
C GLY A 250 10.39 -4.09 13.11
N SER A 251 10.39 -2.87 13.64
CA SER A 251 11.48 -2.37 14.49
C SER A 251 11.63 -3.22 15.78
N ALA A 252 10.51 -3.59 16.43
CA ALA A 252 10.51 -4.46 17.58
C ALA A 252 11.04 -5.88 17.26
N MET A 253 10.75 -6.41 16.06
CA MET A 253 11.31 -7.69 15.60
C MET A 253 12.84 -7.64 15.54
N LEU A 254 13.42 -6.56 15.01
CA LEU A 254 14.87 -6.37 14.98
C LEU A 254 15.47 -6.33 16.40
N GLY A 255 14.79 -5.65 17.33
CA GLY A 255 15.18 -5.64 18.75
C GLY A 255 15.09 -7.03 19.38
N ALA A 256 14.05 -7.80 19.11
CA ALA A 256 13.87 -9.17 19.61
C ALA A 256 14.97 -10.12 19.12
N VAL A 257 15.40 -9.96 17.86
CA VAL A 257 16.52 -10.75 17.33
C VAL A 257 17.86 -10.29 17.92
N ALA A 258 18.07 -8.98 18.04
CA ALA A 258 19.29 -8.43 18.64
C ALA A 258 19.50 -8.87 20.09
N SER A 259 18.42 -9.01 20.85
CA SER A 259 18.43 -9.47 22.24
C SER A 259 18.47 -10.99 22.41
N GLY A 260 18.38 -11.75 21.32
CA GLY A 260 18.36 -13.23 21.36
C GLY A 260 17.02 -13.84 21.75
N VAL A 261 15.94 -13.03 21.92
CA VAL A 261 14.58 -13.52 22.16
C VAL A 261 14.04 -14.28 20.96
N LYS A 262 14.43 -13.86 19.76
CA LYS A 262 14.16 -14.57 18.50
C LYS A 262 15.47 -14.96 17.83
N GLN A 263 15.50 -16.15 17.23
CA GLN A 263 16.73 -16.68 16.61
C GLN A 263 17.05 -16.04 15.26
N SER A 264 16.03 -15.58 14.53
CA SER A 264 16.16 -14.93 13.23
C SER A 264 15.06 -13.92 12.97
N VAL A 265 15.28 -13.02 12.00
CA VAL A 265 14.27 -12.07 11.55
C VAL A 265 13.06 -12.80 10.99
N GLN A 266 13.26 -13.86 10.21
CA GLN A 266 12.18 -14.67 9.63
C GLN A 266 11.30 -15.31 10.73
N GLN A 267 11.93 -15.83 11.81
CA GLN A 267 11.17 -16.34 12.96
C GLN A 267 10.38 -15.22 13.64
N ALA A 268 11.01 -14.07 13.87
CA ALA A 268 10.34 -12.91 14.46
C ALA A 268 9.13 -12.47 13.61
N MET A 269 9.29 -12.38 12.28
CA MET A 269 8.20 -12.05 11.36
C MET A 269 7.02 -13.02 11.50
N THR A 270 7.29 -14.33 11.51
CA THR A 270 6.21 -15.35 11.62
C THR A 270 5.52 -15.33 12.97
N ASP A 271 6.26 -15.17 14.07
CA ASP A 271 5.74 -15.30 15.41
C ASP A 271 5.09 -14.03 15.95
N MET A 272 5.50 -12.86 15.45
CA MET A 272 5.10 -11.56 15.98
C MET A 272 4.09 -10.82 15.09
N SER A 273 3.91 -11.24 13.82
CA SER A 273 2.91 -10.64 12.93
C SER A 273 1.81 -11.62 12.55
N SER A 274 0.62 -11.08 12.26
CA SER A 274 -0.53 -11.79 11.76
C SER A 274 -1.29 -10.94 10.76
N LEU A 275 -2.09 -11.60 9.92
CA LEU A 275 -2.97 -10.91 8.98
C LEU A 275 -4.35 -10.71 9.63
N GLY A 276 -4.95 -9.56 9.35
CA GLY A 276 -6.35 -9.27 9.61
C GLY A 276 -7.23 -9.74 8.45
N ARG A 277 -8.17 -8.89 8.05
CA ARG A 277 -9.10 -9.18 6.96
C ARG A 277 -8.38 -9.27 5.61
N VAL A 278 -8.84 -10.20 4.77
CA VAL A 278 -8.41 -10.35 3.38
C VAL A 278 -9.56 -9.93 2.45
N TYR A 279 -9.26 -9.06 1.51
CA TYR A 279 -10.16 -8.57 0.47
C TYR A 279 -9.81 -9.31 -0.82
N ALA A 280 -10.64 -10.29 -1.18
CA ALA A 280 -10.48 -11.01 -2.44
C ALA A 280 -10.94 -10.13 -3.61
N PRO A 281 -10.26 -10.16 -4.77
CA PRO A 281 -10.75 -9.45 -5.94
C PRO A 281 -12.10 -10.02 -6.39
N SER A 282 -12.97 -9.13 -6.89
CA SER A 282 -14.26 -9.48 -7.45
C SER A 282 -14.15 -10.45 -8.63
N SER A 283 -15.23 -11.11 -8.94
CA SER A 283 -15.38 -11.98 -10.11
C SER A 283 -16.53 -11.51 -11.01
N GLY A 284 -16.76 -12.19 -12.12
CA GLY A 284 -17.87 -11.89 -13.03
C GLY A 284 -17.78 -10.51 -13.67
N ASP A 285 -18.91 -9.79 -13.72
CA ASP A 285 -19.04 -8.52 -14.46
C ASP A 285 -18.14 -7.41 -13.91
N ILE A 286 -17.99 -7.30 -12.60
CA ILE A 286 -17.12 -6.29 -11.98
C ILE A 286 -15.66 -6.53 -12.37
N ALA A 287 -15.17 -7.77 -12.28
CA ALA A 287 -13.81 -8.11 -12.71
C ALA A 287 -13.58 -7.81 -14.20
N GLN A 288 -14.57 -8.11 -15.06
CA GLN A 288 -14.50 -7.82 -16.48
C GLN A 288 -14.44 -6.31 -16.76
N ARG A 289 -15.22 -5.51 -16.03
CA ARG A 289 -15.18 -4.05 -16.12
C ARG A 289 -13.81 -3.49 -15.71
N HIS A 290 -13.24 -3.97 -14.61
CA HIS A 290 -11.87 -3.59 -14.22
C HIS A 290 -10.84 -3.96 -15.28
N LEU A 291 -10.96 -5.14 -15.93
CA LEU A 291 -10.05 -5.54 -17.00
C LEU A 291 -10.14 -4.58 -18.19
N LEU A 292 -11.35 -4.23 -18.64
CA LEU A 292 -11.56 -3.31 -19.77
C LEU A 292 -11.02 -1.91 -19.44
N ARG A 293 -11.27 -1.39 -18.24
CA ARG A 293 -10.77 -0.08 -17.80
C ARG A 293 -9.24 -0.05 -17.67
N PHE A 294 -8.64 -1.15 -17.26
CA PHE A 294 -7.17 -1.28 -17.22
C PHE A 294 -6.53 -1.31 -18.60
N GLN A 295 -7.24 -1.76 -19.63
CA GLN A 295 -6.78 -1.81 -21.02
C GLN A 295 -6.96 -0.48 -21.75
N ALA A 296 -7.91 0.33 -21.35
CA ALA A 296 -8.20 1.65 -21.92
C ALA A 296 -7.17 2.70 -21.52
#